data_ec8ebf549506672562bba0aaaabf2e55
#
_entry.id   ec8ebf549506672562bba0aaaabf2e55
#
_cell.length_a   1.000
_cell.length_b   1.000
_cell.length_c   1.000
_cell.angle_alpha   90.00
_cell.angle_beta   90.00
_cell.angle_gamma   90.00
#
_symmetry.space_group_name_H-M   'P 1'
#
loop_
_entity.id
_entity.type
_entity.pdbx_description
1 polymer ?
#
loop_
_entity_poly.entity_id
_entity_poly.type
_entity_poly.pdbx_seq_one_letter_code
_entity_poly.pdbx_strand_id
1 'polypeptide(L)'
;MGGLLGDRLFFVIFLTYNAMELYFYEDCEYCQTVLKTITKLKISDEFTFKDIRINPVYAKELIDLTGNVTVPCLVNAQGPMKEAKDIRKYLVSQFV
;
A
#
# COMPACT_ATOMS: atom_id res chain seq x y z
N MET A 1 21.45 -28.19 2.74
CA MET A 1 21.12 -27.67 2.05
C MET A 1 19.78 -27.37 1.99
N GLY A 2 18.97 -28.15 2.29
CA GLY A 2 17.63 -27.80 2.38
C GLY A 2 17.39 -26.55 3.16
N GLY A 3 18.24 -26.30 4.10
CA GLY A 3 18.06 -25.16 4.91
C GLY A 3 18.09 -23.87 4.11
N LEU A 4 18.94 -23.82 3.15
CA LEU A 4 19.02 -22.66 2.33
C LEU A 4 17.80 -22.42 1.56
N LEU A 5 17.25 -23.44 0.98
CA LEU A 5 16.04 -23.31 0.24
C LEU A 5 14.91 -22.92 1.14
N GLY A 6 14.86 -23.52 2.29
CA GLY A 6 13.82 -23.22 3.25
C GLY A 6 13.87 -21.76 3.68
N ASP A 7 15.06 -21.28 3.92
CA ASP A 7 15.22 -19.92 4.32
C ASP A 7 14.78 -18.96 3.24
N ARG A 8 15.11 -19.30 2.02
CA ARG A 8 14.75 -18.47 0.92
C ARG A 8 13.26 -18.41 0.72
N LEU A 9 12.60 -19.52 0.81
CA LEU A 9 11.17 -19.55 0.69
C LEU A 9 10.52 -18.79 1.80
N PHE A 10 11.00 -18.99 2.98
CA PHE A 10 10.46 -18.32 4.13
C PHE A 10 10.60 -16.81 3.98
N PHE A 11 11.72 -16.38 3.46
CA PHE A 11 11.98 -14.98 3.25
C PHE A 11 11.03 -14.39 2.22
N VAL A 12 10.75 -15.11 1.17
CA VAL A 12 9.83 -14.65 0.16
C VAL A 12 8.42 -14.52 0.71
N ILE A 13 8.00 -15.47 1.50
CA ILE A 13 6.70 -15.40 2.13
C ILE A 13 6.64 -14.20 3.05
N PHE A 14 7.70 -13.96 3.77
CA PHE A 14 7.76 -12.82 4.65
C PHE A 14 7.67 -11.51 3.88
N LEU A 15 8.31 -11.44 2.74
CA LEU A 15 8.26 -10.26 1.92
C LEU A 15 6.89 -9.99 1.34
N THR A 16 6.12 -11.02 1.06
CA THR A 16 4.80 -10.82 0.52
C THR A 16 3.79 -10.50 1.61
N TYR A 17 4.16 -10.71 2.84
CA TYR A 17 3.33 -10.32 3.96
C TYR A 17 3.44 -8.82 4.05
N ASN A 18 2.42 -8.09 4.13
CA ASN A 18 2.45 -6.64 4.11
C ASN A 18 2.98 -6.10 2.80
N ALA A 19 2.52 -6.70 1.74
CA ALA A 19 3.02 -6.31 0.43
C ALA A 19 2.45 -4.97 -0.04
N MET A 20 1.48 -4.41 0.64
CA MET A 20 0.85 -3.19 0.20
C MET A 20 1.21 -2.00 1.06
N GLU A 21 1.42 -0.86 0.41
CA GLU A 21 1.68 0.40 1.08
C GLU A 21 0.67 1.42 0.59
N LEU A 22 0.16 2.24 1.48
CA LEU A 22 -0.76 3.29 1.09
C LEU A 22 -0.18 4.64 1.49
N TYR A 23 0.09 5.46 0.48
CA TYR A 23 0.54 6.84 0.71
C TYR A 23 -0.70 7.72 0.74
N PHE A 24 -0.81 8.53 1.76
CA PHE A 24 -2.01 9.33 1.98
C PHE A 24 -1.70 10.50 2.92
N TYR A 25 -2.68 11.34 3.16
CA TYR A 25 -2.67 12.20 4.34
C TYR A 25 -4.11 12.30 4.85
N GLU A 26 -4.23 12.64 6.11
CA GLU A 26 -5.51 12.53 6.79
C GLU A 26 -6.60 13.41 6.21
N ASP A 27 -6.30 14.64 5.89
CA ASP A 27 -7.28 15.58 5.38
C ASP A 27 -7.65 15.38 3.92
N CYS A 28 -7.08 14.40 3.28
CA CYS A 28 -7.34 14.15 1.87
C CYS A 28 -8.68 13.44 1.69
N GLU A 29 -9.61 14.11 1.04
CA GLU A 29 -10.96 13.56 0.84
C GLU A 29 -10.93 12.24 0.07
N TYR A 30 -10.16 12.18 -0.99
CA TYR A 30 -10.06 10.97 -1.77
C TYR A 30 -9.36 9.84 -1.00
N CYS A 31 -8.38 10.21 -0.18
CA CYS A 31 -7.71 9.23 0.67
C CYS A 31 -8.70 8.65 1.67
N GLN A 32 -9.61 9.47 2.19
CA GLN A 32 -10.59 8.99 3.14
C GLN A 32 -11.52 7.94 2.55
N THR A 33 -11.83 8.05 1.27
CA THR A 33 -12.68 7.04 0.65
C THR A 33 -11.97 5.69 0.57
N VAL A 34 -10.67 5.71 0.35
CA VAL A 34 -9.88 4.48 0.32
C VAL A 34 -9.77 3.90 1.73
N LEU A 35 -9.50 4.76 2.71
CA LEU A 35 -9.37 4.30 4.10
C LEU A 35 -10.67 3.68 4.61
N LYS A 36 -11.79 4.24 4.22
CA LYS A 36 -13.09 3.67 4.58
C LYS A 36 -13.28 2.28 3.98
N THR A 37 -12.87 2.12 2.75
CA THR A 37 -12.95 0.81 2.11
C THR A 37 -12.08 -0.21 2.83
N ILE A 38 -10.86 0.18 3.19
CA ILE A 38 -9.96 -0.70 3.92
C ILE A 38 -10.57 -1.11 5.27
N THR A 39 -11.16 -0.16 5.97
CA THR A 39 -11.80 -0.44 7.24
C THR A 39 -12.99 -1.38 7.08
N LYS A 40 -13.80 -1.12 6.07
CA LYS A 40 -14.97 -1.93 5.81
C LYS A 40 -14.62 -3.36 5.47
N LEU A 41 -13.56 -3.55 4.71
CA LEU A 41 -13.10 -4.88 4.33
C LEU A 41 -12.28 -5.53 5.43
N LYS A 42 -11.94 -4.79 6.47
CA LYS A 42 -11.16 -5.29 7.62
C LYS A 42 -9.79 -5.81 7.19
N ILE A 43 -9.14 -5.07 6.32
CA ILE A 43 -7.86 -5.47 5.76
C ILE A 43 -6.72 -4.51 6.13
N SER A 44 -6.88 -3.77 7.22
CA SER A 44 -5.84 -2.83 7.66
C SER A 44 -4.49 -3.51 7.86
N ASP A 45 -4.51 -4.76 8.26
CA ASP A 45 -3.27 -5.51 8.51
C ASP A 45 -2.45 -5.75 7.26
N GLU A 46 -3.08 -5.61 6.10
CA GLU A 46 -2.40 -5.87 4.84
C GLU A 46 -1.57 -4.67 4.37
N PHE A 47 -1.62 -3.57 5.11
CA PHE A 47 -1.02 -2.32 4.66
C PHE A 47 0.02 -1.77 5.61
N THR A 48 1.00 -1.10 5.04
CA THR A 48 1.83 -0.14 5.76
C THR A 48 1.29 1.22 5.38
N PHE A 49 0.81 1.99 6.35
CA PHE A 49 0.22 3.30 6.08
C PHE A 49 1.29 4.37 6.15
N LYS A 50 1.42 5.15 5.10
CA LYS A 50 2.47 6.16 5.00
C LYS A 50 1.86 7.54 4.80
N ASP A 51 1.71 8.26 5.91
CA ASP A 51 1.15 9.62 5.89
C ASP A 51 2.24 10.58 5.48
N ILE A 52 2.11 11.16 4.31
CA ILE A 52 3.15 12.02 3.73
C ILE A 52 3.28 13.36 4.43
N ARG A 53 2.31 13.75 5.24
CA ARG A 53 2.38 14.99 5.99
C ARG A 53 3.04 14.80 7.35
N ILE A 54 2.87 13.61 7.91
CA ILE A 54 3.49 13.32 9.20
C ILE A 54 4.97 13.06 9.04
N ASN A 55 5.35 12.36 7.97
CA ASN A 55 6.75 12.03 7.74
C ASN A 55 7.16 12.43 6.34
N PRO A 56 7.98 13.48 6.19
CA PRO A 56 8.37 13.96 4.86
C PRO A 56 9.17 12.95 4.04
N VAL A 57 9.76 11.95 4.69
CA VAL A 57 10.45 10.89 3.97
C VAL A 57 9.47 10.14 3.07
N TYR A 58 8.24 10.00 3.50
CA TYR A 58 7.23 9.31 2.70
C TYR A 58 6.87 10.10 1.44
N ALA A 59 6.85 11.42 1.54
CA ALA A 59 6.60 12.25 0.36
C ALA A 59 7.73 12.07 -0.65
N LYS A 60 8.96 11.98 -0.16
CA LYS A 60 10.11 11.77 -1.03
C LYS A 60 10.06 10.40 -1.69
N GLU A 61 9.69 9.37 -0.93
CA GLU A 61 9.52 8.04 -1.49
C GLU A 61 8.50 8.05 -2.62
N LEU A 62 7.41 8.74 -2.39
CA LEU A 62 6.33 8.81 -3.37
C LEU A 62 6.78 9.50 -4.65
N ILE A 63 7.54 10.57 -4.53
CA ILE A 63 8.09 11.25 -5.68
C ILE A 63 9.04 10.32 -6.44
N ASP A 64 9.86 9.58 -5.73
CA ASP A 64 10.80 8.65 -6.35
C ASP A 64 10.06 7.55 -7.09
N LEU A 65 8.92 7.13 -6.58
CA LEU A 65 8.14 6.05 -7.20
C LEU A 65 7.30 6.51 -8.38
N THR A 66 6.73 7.70 -8.30
CA THR A 66 5.72 8.11 -9.27
C THR A 66 6.02 9.42 -10.00
N GLY A 67 6.99 10.17 -9.50
CA GLY A 67 7.33 11.46 -10.09
C GLY A 67 6.58 12.63 -9.49
N ASN A 68 5.63 12.40 -8.60
CA ASN A 68 4.91 13.50 -7.94
C ASN A 68 4.32 13.02 -6.62
N VAL A 69 3.68 13.92 -5.89
CA VAL A 69 3.14 13.60 -4.57
C VAL A 69 1.63 13.46 -4.57
N THR A 70 1.10 12.91 -5.61
CA THR A 70 -0.35 12.71 -5.71
C THR A 70 -0.78 11.55 -4.80
N VAL A 71 -1.76 11.78 -3.96
CA VAL A 71 -2.34 10.77 -3.09
C VAL A 71 -3.84 10.69 -3.32
N PRO A 72 -4.48 9.57 -3.04
CA PRO A 72 -3.90 8.36 -2.48
C PRO A 72 -3.09 7.59 -3.53
N CYS A 73 -2.11 6.84 -3.07
CA CYS A 73 -1.34 5.98 -3.95
C CYS A 73 -1.12 4.64 -3.27
N LEU A 74 -1.61 3.59 -3.87
CA LEU A 74 -1.42 2.24 -3.38
C LEU A 74 -0.24 1.62 -4.11
N VAL A 75 0.69 1.06 -3.38
CA VAL A 75 1.83 0.38 -3.98
C VAL A 75 1.78 -1.09 -3.58
N ASN A 76 1.81 -1.95 -4.57
CA ASN A 76 1.87 -3.39 -4.33
C ASN A 76 2.97 -3.98 -5.23
N ALA A 77 3.01 -5.29 -5.34
CA ALA A 77 4.05 -5.95 -6.12
C ALA A 77 4.06 -5.54 -7.59
N GLN A 78 2.94 -5.08 -8.12
CA GLN A 78 2.86 -4.64 -9.50
C GLN A 78 3.19 -3.17 -9.68
N GLY A 79 3.41 -2.45 -8.61
CA GLY A 79 3.77 -1.05 -8.69
C GLY A 79 2.70 -0.12 -8.15
N PRO A 80 2.83 1.19 -8.42
CA PRO A 80 1.89 2.17 -7.87
C PRO A 80 0.58 2.25 -8.64
N MET A 81 -0.49 2.47 -7.88
CA MET A 81 -1.83 2.66 -8.43
C MET A 81 -2.37 3.95 -7.82
N LYS A 82 -2.78 4.89 -8.63
CA LYS A 82 -3.10 6.21 -8.12
C LYS A 82 -4.57 6.50 -7.99
N GLU A 83 -5.44 6.38 -8.71
CA GLU A 83 -6.81 6.85 -8.61
C GLU A 83 -7.58 6.18 -7.50
N ALA A 84 -8.18 6.97 -6.61
CA ALA A 84 -8.93 6.43 -5.49
C ALA A 84 -9.98 5.42 -5.92
N LYS A 85 -10.68 5.73 -6.99
CA LYS A 85 -11.70 4.86 -7.53
C LYS A 85 -11.12 3.51 -7.94
N ASP A 86 -9.99 3.54 -8.61
CA ASP A 86 -9.34 2.33 -9.07
C ASP A 86 -8.78 1.52 -7.91
N ILE A 87 -8.26 2.20 -6.91
CA ILE A 87 -7.74 1.55 -5.72
C ILE A 87 -8.88 0.81 -5.02
N ARG A 88 -10.01 1.47 -4.82
CA ARG A 88 -11.15 0.84 -4.16
C ARG A 88 -11.64 -0.38 -4.92
N LYS A 89 -11.71 -0.26 -6.23
CA LYS A 89 -12.13 -1.35 -7.07
C LYS A 89 -11.20 -2.54 -6.96
N TYR A 90 -9.92 -2.26 -6.98
CA TYR A 90 -8.90 -3.29 -6.84
C TYR A 90 -9.04 -4.00 -5.49
N LEU A 91 -9.21 -3.24 -4.41
CA LEU A 91 -9.30 -3.83 -3.09
C LEU A 91 -10.54 -4.72 -2.95
N VAL A 92 -11.66 -4.26 -3.47
CA VAL A 92 -12.86 -5.06 -3.44
C VAL A 92 -12.67 -6.35 -4.22
N SER A 93 -12.03 -6.29 -5.36
CA SER A 93 -11.83 -7.49 -6.18
C SER A 93 -10.85 -8.47 -5.53
N GLN A 94 -9.91 -7.97 -4.75
CA GLN A 94 -8.91 -8.84 -4.13
C GLN A 94 -9.37 -9.45 -2.81
N PHE A 95 -10.24 -8.78 -2.08
CA PHE A 95 -10.57 -9.17 -0.71
C PHE A 95 -12.06 -9.46 -0.47
N VAL A 96 -12.82 -9.59 -1.50
CA VAL A 96 -14.25 -9.94 -1.35
C VAL A 96 -14.61 -11.25 -2.04
#